data_b381f8c8703635f285462ad887de5928
#
_entry.id   b381f8c8703635f285462ad887de5928
#
_cell.length_a   1.000
_cell.length_b   1.000
_cell.length_c   1.000
_cell.angle_alpha   90.00
_cell.angle_beta   90.00
_cell.angle_gamma   90.00
#
_symmetry.space_group_name_H-M   'P 1'
#
loop_
_entity.id
_entity.type
_entity.pdbx_description
1 polymer ?
#
loop_
_entity_poly.entity_id
_entity_poly.type
_entity_poly.pdbx_seq_one_letter_code
_entity_poly.pdbx_strand_id
1 'polypeptide(L)'
;LIEEFMIAANVCAAEELERLKQPCMYRIHDAPSEEKLEALREFLEGAGYTLNKAAVLRPRDFNQILEKAKDTPEAELINTVVLRSQSQAMYSPDNIGHFGLALNKYGHFTSPIRRYADLLVHRALIAGLKLGEGGLPSEEGERFEQIGADISGTERRAAMAERDAVDRYVAAYMSDKVGAEFPGKISSVTHFGLFISLQETGADGLVPISTLPDDYYVHDPANHALVGQNRGKTFRLGDQVVVRIADADAATGSLALRLAEHADITARDLEERPRSGRRGQQNRRGSPGDRSHRHGSKPGFRSGPRDAAGPGGASATKSKGKGAAKPGGKKKTTPKKQRKMVASDRVARSNAKRGDKPQ
;
A
#
# COMPACT_ATOMS: atom_id res chain seq x y z
N LEU A 1 -22.62 -1.60 14.53
CA LEU A 1 -23.22 -2.55 15.48
C LEU A 1 -22.81 -4.00 15.17
N ILE A 2 -23.02 -4.51 13.93
CA ILE A 2 -22.61 -5.88 13.55
C ILE A 2 -21.09 -6.06 13.67
N GLU A 3 -20.33 -5.08 13.20
CA GLU A 3 -18.88 -5.09 13.32
C GLU A 3 -18.41 -5.20 14.77
N GLU A 4 -18.99 -4.45 15.69
CA GLU A 4 -18.68 -4.52 17.12
C GLU A 4 -18.98 -5.90 17.72
N PHE A 5 -20.08 -6.53 17.31
CA PHE A 5 -20.36 -7.91 17.72
C PHE A 5 -19.36 -8.91 17.17
N MET A 6 -18.90 -8.73 15.94
CA MET A 6 -17.85 -9.57 15.35
C MET A 6 -16.52 -9.39 16.08
N ILE A 7 -16.14 -8.15 16.40
CA ILE A 7 -14.93 -7.86 17.18
C ILE A 7 -15.02 -8.50 18.56
N ALA A 8 -16.15 -8.32 19.26
CA ALA A 8 -16.38 -8.92 20.57
C ALA A 8 -16.30 -10.46 20.52
N ALA A 9 -16.91 -11.11 19.52
CA ALA A 9 -16.83 -12.56 19.35
C ALA A 9 -15.40 -13.03 19.08
N ASN A 10 -14.63 -12.30 18.28
CA ASN A 10 -13.22 -12.57 18.00
C ASN A 10 -12.37 -12.47 19.27
N VAL A 11 -12.60 -11.46 20.11
CA VAL A 11 -11.90 -11.29 21.41
C VAL A 11 -12.27 -12.42 22.36
N CYS A 12 -13.57 -12.72 22.54
CA CYS A 12 -14.03 -13.77 23.41
C CYS A 12 -13.47 -15.16 23.03
N ALA A 13 -13.39 -15.47 21.74
CA ALA A 13 -12.80 -16.71 21.26
C ALA A 13 -11.31 -16.84 21.63
N ALA A 14 -10.54 -15.76 21.46
CA ALA A 14 -9.13 -15.72 21.81
C ALA A 14 -8.91 -15.83 23.34
N GLU A 15 -9.72 -15.14 24.14
CA GLU A 15 -9.67 -15.18 25.59
C GLU A 15 -10.04 -16.57 26.14
N GLU A 16 -11.05 -17.21 25.55
CA GLU A 16 -11.46 -18.55 25.94
C GLU A 16 -10.38 -19.59 25.64
N LEU A 17 -9.73 -19.54 24.47
CA LEU A 17 -8.61 -20.41 24.14
C LEU A 17 -7.44 -20.24 25.11
N GLU A 18 -7.12 -19.02 25.49
CA GLU A 18 -6.08 -18.77 26.49
C GLU A 18 -6.48 -19.32 27.87
N ARG A 19 -7.74 -19.11 28.29
CA ARG A 19 -8.27 -19.67 29.53
C ARG A 19 -8.18 -21.19 29.54
N LEU A 20 -8.45 -21.84 28.43
CA LEU A 20 -8.37 -23.31 28.25
C LEU A 20 -6.94 -23.82 28.03
N LYS A 21 -5.95 -22.91 27.93
CA LYS A 21 -4.55 -23.23 27.58
C LYS A 21 -4.45 -24.01 26.27
N GLN A 22 -5.30 -23.65 25.30
CA GLN A 22 -5.27 -24.21 23.96
C GLN A 22 -4.46 -23.29 23.03
N PRO A 23 -3.85 -23.83 21.96
CA PRO A 23 -3.23 -23.02 20.92
C PRO A 23 -4.25 -22.05 20.32
N CYS A 24 -3.83 -20.80 20.12
CA CYS A 24 -4.64 -19.79 19.44
C CYS A 24 -3.86 -19.19 18.27
N MET A 25 -4.49 -19.08 17.10
CA MET A 25 -3.97 -18.30 15.99
C MET A 25 -4.44 -16.86 16.15
N TYR A 26 -3.59 -16.03 16.77
CA TYR A 26 -3.90 -14.62 16.96
C TYR A 26 -3.76 -13.83 15.66
N ARG A 27 -4.54 -12.76 15.53
CA ARG A 27 -4.31 -11.68 14.56
C ARG A 27 -3.62 -10.55 15.29
N ILE A 28 -2.32 -10.49 15.13
CA ILE A 28 -1.48 -9.51 15.80
C ILE A 28 -1.23 -8.28 14.92
N HIS A 29 -1.09 -7.13 15.55
CA HIS A 29 -0.71 -5.88 14.89
C HIS A 29 0.24 -5.11 15.81
N ASP A 30 1.49 -5.03 15.41
CA ASP A 30 2.51 -4.35 16.19
C ASP A 30 2.37 -2.82 16.07
N ALA A 31 2.96 -2.10 17.02
CA ALA A 31 3.12 -0.66 16.91
C ALA A 31 3.99 -0.29 15.70
N PRO A 32 3.86 0.92 15.16
CA PRO A 32 4.76 1.41 14.13
C PRO A 32 6.22 1.35 14.57
N SER A 33 7.14 1.04 13.64
CA SER A 33 8.57 1.06 13.94
C SER A 33 9.07 2.46 14.28
N GLU A 34 10.15 2.56 15.07
CA GLU A 34 10.72 3.86 15.49
C GLU A 34 11.09 4.74 14.28
N GLU A 35 11.62 4.14 13.20
CA GLU A 35 11.95 4.84 11.96
C GLU A 35 10.71 5.48 11.32
N LYS A 36 9.60 4.74 11.27
CA LYS A 36 8.33 5.24 10.73
C LYS A 36 7.70 6.30 11.62
N LEU A 37 7.87 6.18 12.93
CA LEU A 37 7.39 7.16 13.89
C LEU A 37 8.16 8.47 13.78
N GLU A 38 9.48 8.41 13.60
CA GLU A 38 10.30 9.61 13.45
C GLU A 38 9.97 10.34 12.14
N ALA A 39 9.87 9.60 11.02
CA ALA A 39 9.43 10.17 9.76
C ALA A 39 8.01 10.79 9.83
N LEU A 40 7.08 10.14 10.57
CA LEU A 40 5.76 10.70 10.80
C LEU A 40 5.80 11.97 11.65
N ARG A 41 6.65 12.03 12.68
CA ARG A 41 6.80 13.24 13.53
C ARG A 41 7.32 14.41 12.70
N GLU A 42 8.37 14.19 11.92
CA GLU A 42 8.95 15.22 11.04
C GLU A 42 7.91 15.78 10.07
N PHE A 43 7.15 14.89 9.42
CA PHE A 43 6.07 15.28 8.52
C PHE A 43 4.99 16.10 9.25
N LEU A 44 4.53 15.64 10.41
CA LEU A 44 3.48 16.30 11.18
C LEU A 44 3.93 17.66 11.71
N GLU A 45 5.19 17.79 12.17
CA GLU A 45 5.78 19.08 12.60
C GLU A 45 5.79 20.08 11.42
N GLY A 46 6.14 19.64 10.21
CA GLY A 46 6.07 20.44 9.00
C GLY A 46 4.65 20.89 8.62
N ALA A 47 3.63 20.11 8.99
CA ALA A 47 2.22 20.44 8.80
C ALA A 47 1.58 21.20 9.99
N GLY A 48 2.36 21.55 11.02
CA GLY A 48 1.88 22.27 12.19
C GLY A 48 1.23 21.40 13.27
N TYR A 49 1.39 20.09 13.20
CA TYR A 49 0.88 19.13 14.18
C TYR A 49 2.02 18.53 15.00
N THR A 50 1.74 18.16 16.24
CA THR A 50 2.74 17.56 17.12
C THR A 50 2.29 16.19 17.59
N LEU A 51 3.08 15.16 17.28
CA LEU A 51 2.96 13.82 17.85
C LEU A 51 3.86 13.72 19.08
N ASN A 52 3.28 13.30 20.21
CA ASN A 52 4.00 13.21 21.47
C ASN A 52 5.26 12.32 21.34
N LYS A 53 6.39 12.79 21.90
CA LYS A 53 7.66 12.04 21.97
C LYS A 53 7.68 11.05 23.15
N ALA A 54 6.51 10.69 23.70
CA ALA A 54 6.42 9.70 24.77
C ALA A 54 7.03 8.35 24.33
N ALA A 55 7.65 7.66 25.26
CA ALA A 55 8.28 6.35 25.01
C ALA A 55 7.31 5.25 24.55
N VAL A 56 6.01 5.41 24.80
CA VAL A 56 4.96 4.47 24.40
C VAL A 56 3.81 5.26 23.78
N LEU A 57 3.71 5.22 22.45
CA LEU A 57 2.56 5.73 21.72
C LEU A 57 1.39 4.75 21.81
N ARG A 58 0.18 5.28 21.89
CA ARG A 58 -1.05 4.51 21.91
C ARG A 58 -1.92 4.91 20.70
N PRO A 59 -2.82 4.04 20.23
CA PRO A 59 -3.73 4.36 19.12
C PRO A 59 -4.48 5.68 19.30
N ARG A 60 -4.86 6.03 20.53
CA ARG A 60 -5.52 7.31 20.87
C ARG A 60 -4.70 8.56 20.51
N ASP A 61 -3.36 8.45 20.50
CA ASP A 61 -2.49 9.59 20.21
C ASP A 61 -2.56 9.93 18.71
N PHE A 62 -2.70 8.92 17.86
CA PHE A 62 -2.98 9.07 16.43
C PHE A 62 -4.38 9.63 16.19
N ASN A 63 -5.41 9.08 16.87
CA ASN A 63 -6.79 9.56 16.75
C ASN A 63 -6.92 11.05 17.12
N GLN A 64 -6.17 11.54 18.10
CA GLN A 64 -6.16 12.96 18.46
C GLN A 64 -5.63 13.84 17.32
N ILE A 65 -4.63 13.37 16.57
CA ILE A 65 -4.10 14.10 15.41
C ILE A 65 -5.14 14.10 14.29
N LEU A 66 -5.71 12.93 13.99
CA LEU A 66 -6.74 12.79 12.95
C LEU A 66 -7.96 13.66 13.23
N GLU A 67 -8.40 13.72 14.48
CA GLU A 67 -9.53 14.58 14.87
C GLU A 67 -9.21 16.08 14.75
N LYS A 68 -7.97 16.50 15.10
CA LYS A 68 -7.53 17.89 14.91
C LYS A 68 -7.42 18.28 13.43
N ALA A 69 -7.09 17.32 12.56
CA ALA A 69 -6.93 17.55 11.14
C ALA A 69 -8.25 17.46 10.35
N LYS A 70 -9.31 16.89 10.92
CA LYS A 70 -10.53 16.45 10.24
C LYS A 70 -11.18 17.49 9.33
N ASP A 71 -11.22 18.75 9.76
CA ASP A 71 -11.88 19.83 9.02
C ASP A 71 -10.89 20.76 8.31
N THR A 72 -9.65 20.29 8.10
CA THR A 72 -8.59 21.04 7.41
C THR A 72 -8.39 20.52 5.99
N PRO A 73 -7.84 21.34 5.08
CA PRO A 73 -7.50 20.91 3.72
C PRO A 73 -6.52 19.72 3.69
N GLU A 74 -5.70 19.58 4.74
CA GLU A 74 -4.68 18.55 4.87
C GLU A 74 -5.19 17.24 5.48
N ALA A 75 -6.48 17.15 5.88
CA ALA A 75 -7.06 15.99 6.56
C ALA A 75 -6.77 14.66 5.85
N GLU A 76 -7.00 14.61 4.55
CA GLU A 76 -6.79 13.39 3.77
C GLU A 76 -5.31 13.01 3.64
N LEU A 77 -4.45 14.02 3.51
CA LEU A 77 -3.00 13.84 3.48
C LEU A 77 -2.51 13.26 4.82
N ILE A 78 -2.92 13.85 5.94
CA ILE A 78 -2.55 13.41 7.27
C ILE A 78 -3.06 11.99 7.53
N ASN A 79 -4.33 11.68 7.17
CA ASN A 79 -4.89 10.33 7.23
C ASN A 79 -4.02 9.33 6.47
N THR A 80 -3.62 9.66 5.25
CA THR A 80 -2.80 8.79 4.39
C THR A 80 -1.43 8.53 5.01
N VAL A 81 -0.74 9.57 5.51
CA VAL A 81 0.61 9.42 6.08
C VAL A 81 0.55 8.66 7.40
N VAL A 82 -0.43 8.93 8.26
CA VAL A 82 -0.67 8.18 9.50
C VAL A 82 -0.95 6.71 9.19
N LEU A 83 -1.80 6.40 8.20
CA LEU A 83 -2.07 5.02 7.80
C LEU A 83 -0.82 4.30 7.29
N ARG A 84 0.00 4.95 6.47
CA ARG A 84 1.24 4.39 5.93
C ARG A 84 2.32 4.16 6.99
N SER A 85 2.29 4.90 8.09
CA SER A 85 3.19 4.70 9.21
C SER A 85 2.93 3.40 9.97
N GLN A 86 1.70 2.86 9.90
CA GLN A 86 1.31 1.68 10.64
C GLN A 86 2.08 0.43 10.19
N SER A 87 2.19 -0.53 11.12
CA SER A 87 2.68 -1.88 10.82
C SER A 87 1.61 -2.68 10.09
N GLN A 88 1.99 -3.78 9.46
CA GLN A 88 1.04 -4.67 8.84
C GLN A 88 0.61 -5.76 9.82
N ALA A 89 -0.70 -6.01 9.94
CA ALA A 89 -1.21 -7.10 10.75
C ALA A 89 -0.84 -8.47 10.16
N MET A 90 -0.59 -9.46 11.03
CA MET A 90 -0.20 -10.81 10.64
C MET A 90 -0.81 -11.86 11.58
N TYR A 91 -0.72 -13.12 11.21
CA TYR A 91 -1.11 -14.24 12.07
C TYR A 91 0.09 -14.80 12.81
N SER A 92 -0.07 -15.06 14.11
CA SER A 92 0.99 -15.62 14.97
C SER A 92 0.36 -16.41 16.14
N PRO A 93 1.02 -17.45 16.62
CA PRO A 93 0.67 -18.06 17.90
C PRO A 93 1.05 -17.19 19.10
N ASP A 94 2.01 -16.27 18.92
CA ASP A 94 2.48 -15.37 19.97
C ASP A 94 1.61 -14.10 20.02
N ASN A 95 1.00 -13.88 21.17
CA ASN A 95 0.13 -12.74 21.38
C ASN A 95 0.94 -11.49 21.78
N ILE A 96 1.01 -10.51 20.90
CA ILE A 96 1.53 -9.17 21.18
C ILE A 96 0.42 -8.09 21.22
N GLY A 97 -0.84 -8.53 21.08
CA GLY A 97 -1.99 -7.64 20.95
C GLY A 97 -2.23 -7.13 19.53
N HIS A 98 -3.23 -6.29 19.39
CA HIS A 98 -3.58 -5.64 18.13
C HIS A 98 -3.59 -4.12 18.31
N PHE A 99 -2.47 -3.48 17.97
CA PHE A 99 -2.27 -2.04 18.18
C PHE A 99 -3.38 -1.20 17.53
N GLY A 100 -3.67 -1.41 16.25
CA GLY A 100 -4.66 -0.60 15.52
C GLY A 100 -6.08 -0.68 16.07
N LEU A 101 -6.45 -1.79 16.76
CA LEU A 101 -7.74 -1.94 17.44
C LEU A 101 -7.67 -1.62 18.93
N ALA A 102 -6.49 -1.33 19.47
CA ALA A 102 -6.25 -1.13 20.90
C ALA A 102 -6.71 -2.35 21.76
N LEU A 103 -6.58 -3.56 21.24
CA LEU A 103 -6.97 -4.80 21.89
C LEU A 103 -5.75 -5.57 22.38
N ASN A 104 -5.84 -6.13 23.58
CA ASN A 104 -4.76 -6.95 24.16
C ASN A 104 -4.73 -8.37 23.58
N LYS A 105 -5.88 -8.88 23.11
CA LYS A 105 -6.04 -10.21 22.54
C LYS A 105 -7.03 -10.13 21.40
N TYR A 106 -6.64 -10.65 20.26
CA TYR A 106 -7.51 -10.64 19.10
C TYR A 106 -7.19 -11.84 18.21
N GLY A 107 -8.17 -12.65 17.92
CA GLY A 107 -8.09 -13.77 17.00
C GLY A 107 -9.26 -13.73 16.04
N HIS A 108 -9.08 -14.18 14.82
CA HIS A 108 -10.18 -14.27 13.88
C HIS A 108 -11.02 -15.51 14.14
N PHE A 109 -12.33 -15.37 14.30
CA PHE A 109 -13.27 -16.44 14.61
C PHE A 109 -14.52 -16.42 13.71
N THR A 110 -14.95 -15.25 13.26
CA THR A 110 -16.30 -15.04 12.70
C THR A 110 -16.44 -15.40 11.21
N SER A 111 -15.38 -15.82 10.51
CA SER A 111 -15.44 -16.13 9.08
C SER A 111 -14.65 -17.37 8.66
N PRO A 112 -14.95 -18.58 9.21
CA PRO A 112 -14.16 -19.81 8.96
C PRO A 112 -14.28 -20.35 7.52
N ILE A 113 -15.27 -19.91 6.73
CA ILE A 113 -15.45 -20.34 5.33
C ILE A 113 -14.33 -19.80 4.44
N ARG A 114 -13.84 -18.57 4.71
CA ARG A 114 -12.90 -17.86 3.84
C ARG A 114 -11.53 -17.61 4.50
N ARG A 115 -11.40 -17.81 5.80
CA ARG A 115 -10.14 -17.62 6.53
C ARG A 115 -9.75 -18.88 7.28
N TYR A 116 -8.60 -19.44 6.92
CA TYR A 116 -8.10 -20.65 7.57
C TYR A 116 -7.77 -20.42 9.06
N ALA A 117 -7.32 -19.22 9.44
CA ALA A 117 -7.09 -18.87 10.84
C ALA A 117 -8.34 -19.06 11.71
N ASP A 118 -9.51 -18.64 11.22
CA ASP A 118 -10.79 -18.80 11.92
C ASP A 118 -11.12 -20.29 12.12
N LEU A 119 -10.88 -21.12 11.10
CA LEU A 119 -11.08 -22.56 11.21
C LEU A 119 -10.17 -23.20 12.27
N LEU A 120 -8.91 -22.75 12.37
CA LEU A 120 -8.00 -23.21 13.41
C LEU A 120 -8.49 -22.84 14.81
N VAL A 121 -9.00 -21.62 14.99
CA VAL A 121 -9.60 -21.16 16.24
C VAL A 121 -10.84 -21.99 16.59
N HIS A 122 -11.73 -22.29 15.65
CA HIS A 122 -12.88 -23.18 15.86
C HIS A 122 -12.44 -24.56 16.30
N ARG A 123 -11.47 -25.17 15.62
CA ARG A 123 -10.97 -26.51 15.93
C ARG A 123 -10.29 -26.56 17.31
N ALA A 124 -9.58 -25.50 17.67
CA ALA A 124 -8.99 -25.38 19.01
C ALA A 124 -10.06 -25.27 20.12
N LEU A 125 -11.15 -24.54 19.87
CA LEU A 125 -12.30 -24.46 20.77
C LEU A 125 -13.00 -25.82 20.92
N ILE A 126 -13.22 -26.55 19.81
CA ILE A 126 -13.82 -27.91 19.83
C ILE A 126 -12.98 -28.81 20.69
N ALA A 127 -11.63 -28.81 20.55
CA ALA A 127 -10.73 -29.61 21.34
C ALA A 127 -10.75 -29.22 22.82
N GLY A 128 -10.61 -27.94 23.13
CA GLY A 128 -10.55 -27.39 24.47
C GLY A 128 -11.83 -27.56 25.28
N LEU A 129 -12.97 -27.36 24.62
CA LEU A 129 -14.30 -27.51 25.24
C LEU A 129 -14.89 -28.92 25.12
N LYS A 130 -14.17 -29.84 24.45
CA LYS A 130 -14.59 -31.25 24.24
C LYS A 130 -15.96 -31.37 23.59
N LEU A 131 -16.19 -30.56 22.51
CA LEU A 131 -17.47 -30.49 21.83
C LEU A 131 -17.75 -31.61 20.82
N GLY A 132 -16.82 -32.57 20.69
CA GLY A 132 -16.96 -33.73 19.81
C GLY A 132 -15.82 -33.85 18.81
N GLU A 133 -16.13 -34.34 17.61
CA GLU A 133 -15.15 -34.59 16.55
C GLU A 133 -14.71 -33.27 15.84
N GLY A 134 -13.54 -33.31 15.18
CA GLY A 134 -13.01 -32.20 14.43
C GLY A 134 -12.16 -31.20 15.25
N GLY A 135 -11.83 -31.55 16.50
CA GLY A 135 -10.93 -30.77 17.33
C GLY A 135 -9.51 -30.66 16.72
N LEU A 136 -8.74 -29.70 17.19
CA LEU A 136 -7.37 -29.48 16.75
C LEU A 136 -6.44 -30.57 17.34
N PRO A 137 -5.69 -31.33 16.51
CA PRO A 137 -4.66 -32.24 17.00
C PRO A 137 -3.49 -31.47 17.63
N SER A 138 -2.86 -32.04 18.65
CA SER A 138 -1.72 -31.39 19.33
C SER A 138 -0.57 -31.05 18.39
N GLU A 139 -0.26 -31.94 17.45
CA GLU A 139 0.81 -31.80 16.46
C GLU A 139 0.57 -30.62 15.51
N GLU A 140 -0.68 -30.28 15.19
CA GLU A 140 -1.02 -29.13 14.35
C GLU A 140 -0.84 -27.83 15.13
N GLY A 141 -1.11 -27.82 16.44
CA GLY A 141 -0.86 -26.68 17.32
C GLY A 141 0.61 -26.31 17.40
N GLU A 142 1.52 -27.31 17.40
CA GLU A 142 2.97 -27.07 17.38
C GLU A 142 3.48 -26.40 16.08
N ARG A 143 2.69 -26.47 15.01
CA ARG A 143 3.03 -25.87 13.71
C ARG A 143 2.44 -24.48 13.49
N PHE A 144 1.80 -23.89 14.48
CA PHE A 144 1.09 -22.61 14.32
C PHE A 144 2.01 -21.45 13.89
N GLU A 145 3.28 -21.46 14.27
CA GLU A 145 4.25 -20.45 13.79
C GLU A 145 4.39 -20.51 12.25
N GLN A 146 4.65 -21.71 11.71
CA GLN A 146 4.76 -21.92 10.27
C GLN A 146 3.44 -21.62 9.56
N ILE A 147 2.32 -22.12 10.08
CA ILE A 147 1.00 -21.88 9.49
C ILE A 147 0.68 -20.39 9.50
N GLY A 148 0.96 -19.66 10.58
CA GLY A 148 0.76 -18.23 10.68
C GLY A 148 1.53 -17.44 9.62
N ALA A 149 2.79 -17.79 9.39
CA ALA A 149 3.61 -17.22 8.34
C ALA A 149 3.03 -17.50 6.94
N ASP A 150 2.63 -18.75 6.67
CA ASP A 150 2.09 -19.18 5.37
C ASP A 150 0.77 -18.47 5.04
N ILE A 151 -0.18 -18.42 5.98
CA ILE A 151 -1.48 -17.76 5.75
C ILE A 151 -1.34 -16.25 5.64
N SER A 152 -0.41 -15.64 6.38
CA SER A 152 -0.10 -14.21 6.21
C SER A 152 0.52 -13.92 4.82
N GLY A 153 1.37 -14.84 4.34
CA GLY A 153 1.94 -14.78 2.98
C GLY A 153 0.89 -14.93 1.89
N THR A 154 -0.03 -15.89 2.04
CA THR A 154 -1.11 -16.12 1.07
C THR A 154 -2.14 -14.99 1.07
N GLU A 155 -2.42 -14.38 2.22
CA GLU A 155 -3.29 -13.19 2.33
C GLU A 155 -2.71 -12.02 1.53
N ARG A 156 -1.41 -11.71 1.71
CA ARG A 156 -0.73 -10.66 0.92
C ARG A 156 -0.76 -10.95 -0.58
N ARG A 157 -0.51 -12.20 -0.98
CA ARG A 157 -0.55 -12.61 -2.39
C ARG A 157 -1.96 -12.45 -2.98
N ALA A 158 -3.01 -12.82 -2.24
CA ALA A 158 -4.38 -12.65 -2.66
C ALA A 158 -4.74 -11.17 -2.86
N ALA A 159 -4.36 -10.30 -1.91
CA ALA A 159 -4.57 -8.86 -2.00
C ALA A 159 -3.80 -8.22 -3.18
N MET A 160 -2.60 -8.72 -3.50
CA MET A 160 -1.86 -8.28 -4.69
C MET A 160 -2.56 -8.72 -5.97
N ALA A 161 -3.00 -9.97 -6.06
CA ALA A 161 -3.70 -10.49 -7.24
C ALA A 161 -5.03 -9.76 -7.49
N GLU A 162 -5.77 -9.42 -6.43
CA GLU A 162 -6.98 -8.60 -6.53
C GLU A 162 -6.67 -7.22 -7.08
N ARG A 163 -5.64 -6.56 -6.55
CA ARG A 163 -5.20 -5.24 -7.04
C ARG A 163 -4.77 -5.31 -8.51
N ASP A 164 -3.90 -6.25 -8.86
CA ASP A 164 -3.45 -6.41 -10.25
C ASP A 164 -4.62 -6.65 -11.22
N ALA A 165 -5.64 -7.40 -10.79
CA ALA A 165 -6.84 -7.61 -11.60
C ALA A 165 -7.62 -6.31 -11.79
N VAL A 166 -7.83 -5.55 -10.71
CA VAL A 166 -8.52 -4.24 -10.77
C VAL A 166 -7.75 -3.27 -11.68
N ASP A 167 -6.43 -3.18 -11.53
CA ASP A 167 -5.58 -2.29 -12.33
C ASP A 167 -5.69 -2.62 -13.83
N ARG A 168 -5.74 -3.90 -14.21
CA ARG A 168 -5.94 -4.32 -15.61
C ARG A 168 -7.31 -3.93 -16.15
N TYR A 169 -8.37 -4.09 -15.38
CA TYR A 169 -9.72 -3.66 -15.80
C TYR A 169 -9.81 -2.14 -15.91
N VAL A 170 -9.19 -1.41 -14.99
CA VAL A 170 -9.09 0.04 -15.03
C VAL A 170 -8.32 0.51 -16.26
N ALA A 171 -7.14 -0.07 -16.54
CA ALA A 171 -6.36 0.25 -17.73
C ALA A 171 -7.13 -0.05 -19.02
N ALA A 172 -7.84 -1.18 -19.09
CA ALA A 172 -8.71 -1.52 -20.22
C ALA A 172 -9.82 -0.47 -20.43
N TYR A 173 -10.47 -0.04 -19.35
CA TYR A 173 -11.49 1.02 -19.40
C TYR A 173 -10.91 2.38 -19.83
N MET A 174 -9.68 2.67 -19.42
CA MET A 174 -9.00 3.93 -19.73
C MET A 174 -8.35 3.95 -21.12
N SER A 175 -8.18 2.80 -21.79
CA SER A 175 -7.55 2.72 -23.11
C SER A 175 -8.29 3.52 -24.18
N ASP A 176 -9.62 3.55 -24.12
CA ASP A 176 -10.45 4.36 -25.04
C ASP A 176 -10.38 5.88 -24.74
N LYS A 177 -9.71 6.28 -23.68
CA LYS A 177 -9.60 7.66 -23.19
C LYS A 177 -8.18 8.22 -23.30
N VAL A 178 -7.29 7.52 -24.01
CA VAL A 178 -5.92 8.03 -24.28
C VAL A 178 -6.01 9.40 -24.96
N GLY A 179 -5.24 10.36 -24.46
CA GLY A 179 -5.26 11.76 -24.90
C GLY A 179 -6.26 12.65 -24.18
N ALA A 180 -7.20 12.11 -23.40
CA ALA A 180 -8.14 12.88 -22.58
C ALA A 180 -7.47 13.41 -21.30
N GLU A 181 -7.97 14.55 -20.80
CA GLU A 181 -7.50 15.19 -19.59
C GLU A 181 -8.47 14.92 -18.43
N PHE A 182 -7.88 14.67 -17.25
CA PHE A 182 -8.61 14.38 -16.01
C PHE A 182 -8.02 15.19 -14.85
N PRO A 183 -8.88 15.66 -13.95
CA PRO A 183 -8.42 16.12 -12.64
C PRO A 183 -7.96 14.93 -11.81
N GLY A 184 -6.86 15.09 -11.12
CA GLY A 184 -6.28 14.06 -10.26
C GLY A 184 -5.59 14.66 -9.06
N LYS A 185 -5.24 13.79 -8.13
CA LYS A 185 -4.53 14.12 -6.90
C LYS A 185 -3.27 13.27 -6.79
N ILE A 186 -2.17 13.88 -6.39
CA ILE A 186 -0.93 13.14 -6.15
C ILE A 186 -1.13 12.20 -4.98
N SER A 187 -1.21 10.89 -5.26
CA SER A 187 -1.42 9.84 -4.29
C SER A 187 -0.11 9.27 -3.73
N SER A 188 1.01 9.43 -4.45
CA SER A 188 2.35 9.06 -3.96
C SER A 188 3.43 9.81 -4.71
N VAL A 189 4.51 10.11 -3.99
CA VAL A 189 5.71 10.74 -4.54
C VAL A 189 6.88 9.78 -4.39
N THR A 190 7.59 9.54 -5.49
CA THR A 190 8.75 8.63 -5.53
C THR A 190 9.91 9.29 -6.27
N HIS A 191 11.11 8.72 -6.14
CA HIS A 191 12.30 9.22 -6.85
C HIS A 191 12.21 9.10 -8.39
N PHE A 192 11.31 8.24 -8.91
CA PHE A 192 11.13 8.04 -10.36
C PHE A 192 9.87 8.73 -10.93
N GLY A 193 9.02 9.34 -10.10
CA GLY A 193 7.85 10.04 -10.56
C GLY A 193 6.74 10.19 -9.54
N LEU A 194 5.58 10.65 -10.01
CA LEU A 194 4.38 10.92 -9.23
C LEU A 194 3.30 9.88 -9.57
N PHE A 195 2.73 9.24 -8.57
CA PHE A 195 1.47 8.51 -8.73
C PHE A 195 0.31 9.45 -8.53
N ILE A 196 -0.65 9.38 -9.41
CA ILE A 196 -1.81 10.28 -9.42
C ILE A 196 -3.07 9.45 -9.47
N SER A 197 -3.96 9.69 -8.52
CA SER A 197 -5.30 9.11 -8.50
C SER A 197 -6.27 10.06 -9.20
N LEU A 198 -6.96 9.56 -10.21
CA LEU A 198 -7.93 10.33 -10.99
C LEU A 198 -9.24 10.46 -10.20
N GLN A 199 -9.76 11.69 -10.04
CA GLN A 199 -10.91 11.95 -9.16
C GLN A 199 -12.21 11.26 -9.64
N GLU A 200 -12.45 11.21 -10.97
CA GLU A 200 -13.70 10.69 -11.51
C GLU A 200 -13.79 9.15 -11.47
N THR A 201 -12.66 8.47 -11.59
CA THR A 201 -12.61 7.00 -11.78
C THR A 201 -11.90 6.28 -10.65
N GLY A 202 -11.13 6.99 -9.83
CA GLY A 202 -10.25 6.39 -8.83
C GLY A 202 -9.08 5.61 -9.45
N ALA A 203 -8.85 5.75 -10.77
CA ALA A 203 -7.74 5.11 -11.46
C ALA A 203 -6.41 5.72 -11.01
N ASP A 204 -5.44 4.87 -10.67
CA ASP A 204 -4.08 5.31 -10.35
C ASP A 204 -3.16 5.20 -11.57
N GLY A 205 -2.38 6.24 -11.84
CA GLY A 205 -1.42 6.26 -12.94
C GLY A 205 -0.11 6.93 -12.54
N LEU A 206 0.94 6.66 -13.32
CA LEU A 206 2.28 7.20 -13.11
C LEU A 206 2.58 8.34 -14.07
N VAL A 207 2.99 9.49 -13.53
CA VAL A 207 3.72 10.54 -14.26
C VAL A 207 5.21 10.33 -14.01
N PRO A 208 5.97 9.83 -15.00
CA PRO A 208 7.42 9.65 -14.85
C PRO A 208 8.12 10.99 -14.62
N ILE A 209 9.15 11.02 -13.77
CA ILE A 209 9.93 12.23 -13.47
C ILE A 209 10.53 12.88 -14.73
N SER A 210 10.89 12.06 -15.72
CA SER A 210 11.41 12.52 -17.03
C SER A 210 10.40 13.30 -17.88
N THR A 211 9.11 13.23 -17.54
CA THR A 211 8.02 13.93 -18.25
C THR A 211 7.52 15.16 -17.50
N LEU A 212 8.06 15.44 -16.33
CA LEU A 212 7.80 16.68 -15.61
C LEU A 212 8.38 17.88 -16.34
N PRO A 213 7.82 19.10 -16.12
CA PRO A 213 8.36 20.33 -16.75
C PRO A 213 9.87 20.45 -16.53
N ASP A 214 10.57 21.05 -17.50
CA ASP A 214 12.03 21.17 -17.55
C ASP A 214 12.64 21.73 -16.26
N ASP A 215 13.01 20.83 -15.37
CA ASP A 215 13.77 21.10 -14.14
C ASP A 215 14.48 19.81 -13.68
N TYR A 216 15.43 19.94 -12.79
CA TYR A 216 16.03 18.81 -12.09
C TYR A 216 15.31 18.61 -10.77
N TYR A 217 14.55 17.52 -10.66
CA TYR A 217 13.77 17.22 -9.46
C TYR A 217 14.52 16.32 -8.50
N VAL A 218 14.55 16.71 -7.23
CA VAL A 218 15.10 15.93 -6.12
C VAL A 218 13.95 15.43 -5.27
N HIS A 219 13.97 14.15 -4.94
CA HIS A 219 13.00 13.53 -4.05
C HIS A 219 13.31 13.90 -2.60
N ASP A 220 12.34 14.47 -1.92
CA ASP A 220 12.33 14.77 -0.49
C ASP A 220 11.38 13.77 0.21
N PRO A 221 11.92 12.69 0.80
CA PRO A 221 11.10 11.68 1.47
C PRO A 221 10.39 12.21 2.72
N ALA A 222 11.02 13.16 3.44
CA ALA A 222 10.48 13.71 4.69
C ALA A 222 9.21 14.53 4.44
N ASN A 223 9.20 15.32 3.36
CA ASN A 223 8.06 16.15 2.96
C ASN A 223 7.17 15.50 1.90
N HIS A 224 7.42 14.22 1.54
CA HIS A 224 6.72 13.52 0.47
C HIS A 224 6.60 14.37 -0.81
N ALA A 225 7.72 14.93 -1.26
CA ALA A 225 7.75 15.91 -2.35
C ALA A 225 8.82 15.61 -3.41
N LEU A 226 8.58 16.08 -4.63
CA LEU A 226 9.61 16.32 -5.65
C LEU A 226 9.86 17.82 -5.73
N VAL A 227 11.10 18.24 -5.47
CA VAL A 227 11.49 19.65 -5.43
C VAL A 227 12.37 19.96 -6.62
N GLY A 228 11.93 20.89 -7.47
CA GLY A 228 12.69 21.41 -8.61
C GLY A 228 13.81 22.34 -8.16
N GLN A 229 15.02 22.06 -8.59
CA GLN A 229 16.24 22.77 -8.15
C GLN A 229 16.46 24.12 -8.82
N ASN A 230 16.00 24.30 -10.07
CA ASN A 230 16.24 25.51 -10.85
C ASN A 230 15.08 26.50 -10.79
N ARG A 231 13.85 26.01 -10.91
CA ARG A 231 12.64 26.84 -10.94
C ARG A 231 11.85 26.82 -9.65
N GLY A 232 12.24 25.96 -8.69
CA GLY A 232 11.61 25.84 -7.38
C GLY A 232 10.20 25.25 -7.40
N LYS A 233 9.72 24.72 -8.55
CA LYS A 233 8.40 24.08 -8.62
C LYS A 233 8.43 22.79 -7.78
N THR A 234 7.50 22.66 -6.86
CA THR A 234 7.41 21.53 -5.97
C THR A 234 6.10 20.79 -6.19
N PHE A 235 6.17 19.44 -6.24
CA PHE A 235 5.01 18.55 -6.28
C PHE A 235 4.96 17.77 -4.99
N ARG A 236 3.87 17.89 -4.25
CA ARG A 236 3.70 17.25 -2.94
C ARG A 236 2.58 16.22 -2.97
N LEU A 237 2.68 15.25 -2.08
CA LEU A 237 1.58 14.34 -1.79
C LEU A 237 0.33 15.16 -1.46
N GLY A 238 -0.80 14.85 -2.11
CA GLY A 238 -2.06 15.54 -1.90
C GLY A 238 -2.33 16.72 -2.84
N ASP A 239 -1.34 17.21 -3.59
CA ASP A 239 -1.55 18.30 -4.55
C ASP A 239 -2.52 17.88 -5.65
N GLN A 240 -3.39 18.81 -6.04
CA GLN A 240 -4.29 18.63 -7.16
C GLN A 240 -3.58 19.01 -8.47
N VAL A 241 -3.75 18.17 -9.47
CA VAL A 241 -3.11 18.33 -10.78
C VAL A 241 -4.08 17.94 -11.88
N VAL A 242 -3.88 18.51 -13.06
CA VAL A 242 -4.56 18.04 -14.28
C VAL A 242 -3.58 17.20 -15.06
N VAL A 243 -4.01 16.01 -15.44
CA VAL A 243 -3.19 15.05 -16.18
C VAL A 243 -3.89 14.59 -17.44
N ARG A 244 -3.09 14.27 -18.46
CA ARG A 244 -3.53 13.65 -19.70
C ARG A 244 -3.09 12.20 -19.71
N ILE A 245 -3.95 11.28 -20.13
CA ILE A 245 -3.59 9.89 -20.32
C ILE A 245 -2.65 9.81 -21.54
N ALA A 246 -1.42 9.36 -21.30
CA ALA A 246 -0.42 9.16 -22.34
C ALA A 246 -0.52 7.77 -22.95
N ASP A 247 -0.75 6.75 -22.11
CA ASP A 247 -0.87 5.35 -22.50
C ASP A 247 -1.63 4.56 -21.44
N ALA A 248 -2.30 3.48 -21.85
CA ALA A 248 -3.03 2.58 -20.96
C ALA A 248 -2.88 1.14 -21.47
N ASP A 249 -2.14 0.33 -20.73
CA ASP A 249 -1.87 -1.07 -21.08
C ASP A 249 -2.67 -2.02 -20.20
N ALA A 250 -3.72 -2.58 -20.76
CA ALA A 250 -4.59 -3.56 -20.09
C ALA A 250 -3.87 -4.88 -19.75
N ALA A 251 -2.79 -5.24 -20.46
CA ALA A 251 -2.07 -6.48 -20.20
C ALA A 251 -1.25 -6.42 -18.92
N THR A 252 -0.64 -5.27 -18.65
CA THR A 252 0.14 -5.02 -17.42
C THR A 252 -0.66 -4.32 -16.33
N GLY A 253 -1.80 -3.69 -16.65
CA GLY A 253 -2.56 -2.85 -15.73
C GLY A 253 -1.94 -1.46 -15.53
N SER A 254 -0.98 -1.06 -16.38
CA SER A 254 -0.29 0.22 -16.22
C SER A 254 -1.04 1.37 -16.92
N LEU A 255 -1.08 2.52 -16.24
CA LEU A 255 -1.60 3.77 -16.75
C LEU A 255 -0.49 4.83 -16.70
N ALA A 256 -0.01 5.23 -17.88
CA ALA A 256 0.98 6.30 -18.00
C ALA A 256 0.27 7.64 -18.18
N LEU A 257 0.68 8.60 -17.36
CA LEU A 257 0.11 9.94 -17.33
C LEU A 257 1.18 10.99 -17.68
N ARG A 258 0.73 12.17 -18.13
CA ARG A 258 1.55 13.38 -18.25
C ARG A 258 0.79 14.55 -17.63
N LEU A 259 1.51 15.48 -17.02
CA LEU A 259 0.89 16.73 -16.59
C LEU A 259 0.35 17.47 -17.84
N ALA A 260 -0.84 18.05 -17.74
CA ALA A 260 -1.37 18.90 -18.79
C ALA A 260 -0.53 20.18 -18.89
N GLU A 261 -0.33 20.71 -20.11
CA GLU A 261 0.53 21.88 -20.38
C GLU A 261 0.07 23.15 -19.66
N HIS A 262 -1.18 23.18 -19.19
CA HIS A 262 -1.79 24.29 -18.45
C HIS A 262 -1.96 23.98 -16.95
N ALA A 263 -1.01 23.30 -16.34
CA ALA A 263 -1.06 22.84 -14.94
C ALA A 263 -1.09 23.98 -13.88
N ASP A 264 -1.20 25.23 -14.29
CA ASP A 264 -1.49 26.37 -13.38
C ASP A 264 -3.01 26.59 -13.16
N ILE A 265 -3.85 25.73 -13.76
CA ILE A 265 -5.31 25.78 -13.58
C ILE A 265 -5.64 25.02 -12.29
N THR A 266 -6.16 25.76 -11.31
CA THR A 266 -6.65 25.14 -10.06
C THR A 266 -7.93 24.34 -10.32
N ALA A 267 -8.27 23.40 -9.44
CA ALA A 267 -9.50 22.60 -9.55
C ALA A 267 -10.78 23.46 -9.71
N ARG A 268 -10.77 24.71 -9.20
CA ARG A 268 -11.85 25.68 -9.40
C ARG A 268 -12.10 26.05 -10.87
N ASP A 269 -11.05 26.12 -11.67
CA ASP A 269 -11.17 26.50 -13.09
C ASP A 269 -11.75 25.38 -13.95
N LEU A 270 -11.77 24.14 -13.46
CA LEU A 270 -12.33 22.97 -14.14
C LEU A 270 -13.84 22.82 -13.90
N GLU A 271 -14.34 23.24 -12.73
CA GLU A 271 -15.77 23.23 -12.42
C GLU A 271 -16.55 24.28 -13.24
N GLU A 272 -15.88 25.37 -13.66
CA GLU A 272 -16.48 26.45 -14.45
C GLU A 272 -16.44 26.22 -15.96
N ARG A 273 -15.79 25.19 -16.49
CA ARG A 273 -15.83 24.87 -17.91
C ARG A 273 -17.20 24.30 -18.31
N PRO A 274 -18.01 25.00 -19.11
CA PRO A 274 -19.28 24.44 -19.57
C PRO A 274 -19.00 23.21 -20.41
N ARG A 275 -19.65 22.09 -20.06
CA ARG A 275 -19.65 20.85 -20.84
C ARG A 275 -20.00 21.21 -22.27
N SER A 276 -19.04 21.17 -23.20
CA SER A 276 -19.26 21.42 -24.60
C SER A 276 -20.17 20.33 -25.17
N GLY A 277 -21.46 20.65 -25.19
CA GLY A 277 -22.46 19.81 -25.80
C GLY A 277 -22.10 19.60 -27.27
N ARG A 278 -22.25 18.39 -27.73
CA ARG A 278 -22.29 18.00 -29.14
C ARG A 278 -23.13 19.01 -29.93
N ARG A 279 -22.51 19.93 -30.64
CA ARG A 279 -23.17 20.74 -31.64
C ARG A 279 -23.08 19.98 -32.94
N GLY A 280 -24.28 19.56 -33.38
CA GLY A 280 -24.52 18.88 -34.65
C GLY A 280 -23.97 19.65 -35.85
N GLN A 281 -23.38 18.87 -36.71
CA GLN A 281 -23.01 19.26 -38.05
C GLN A 281 -24.30 19.60 -38.86
N GLN A 282 -24.61 20.89 -38.99
CA GLN A 282 -25.60 21.34 -39.95
C GLN A 282 -24.92 21.75 -41.26
N ASN A 283 -25.27 20.98 -42.29
CA ASN A 283 -25.06 21.25 -43.70
C ASN A 283 -25.24 22.71 -44.07
N ARG A 284 -24.26 23.30 -44.74
CA ARG A 284 -24.51 24.41 -45.72
C ARG A 284 -23.94 24.02 -47.07
N ARG A 285 -24.91 23.79 -48.00
CA ARG A 285 -24.75 23.72 -49.46
C ARG A 285 -24.52 25.12 -50.00
N GLY A 286 -23.81 25.22 -51.14
CA GLY A 286 -23.85 26.33 -52.09
C GLY A 286 -22.44 26.78 -52.49
N SER A 287 -21.88 26.34 -53.48
CA SER A 287 -21.76 26.53 -54.96
C SER A 287 -20.91 27.72 -55.42
N PRO A 288 -20.46 27.84 -56.68
CA PRO A 288 -19.13 27.46 -57.16
C PRO A 288 -18.46 28.64 -57.96
N GLY A 289 -17.20 28.45 -58.32
CA GLY A 289 -16.50 29.34 -59.27
C GLY A 289 -15.02 29.48 -58.89
N ASP A 290 -14.07 29.35 -59.67
CA ASP A 290 -13.73 29.24 -61.05
C ASP A 290 -12.18 29.20 -61.15
N ARG A 291 -11.66 28.27 -61.96
CA ARG A 291 -10.41 28.33 -62.76
C ARG A 291 -9.12 28.95 -62.15
N SER A 292 -7.97 28.29 -62.21
CA SER A 292 -7.19 27.97 -63.42
C SER A 292 -5.78 27.41 -63.06
N HIS A 293 -5.38 26.39 -63.80
CA HIS A 293 -4.02 26.08 -64.37
C HIS A 293 -2.76 26.26 -63.50
N ARG A 294 -1.83 25.33 -63.37
CA ARG A 294 -1.03 24.64 -64.34
C ARG A 294 -0.02 23.71 -63.66
N HIS A 295 0.20 22.55 -64.27
CA HIS A 295 1.45 21.80 -64.56
C HIS A 295 2.50 21.68 -63.43
N GLY A 296 3.09 20.58 -63.16
CA GLY A 296 3.42 19.38 -63.93
C GLY A 296 4.37 18.51 -63.15
N SER A 297 4.34 17.30 -63.55
CA SER A 297 5.48 16.35 -63.68
C SER A 297 5.79 15.39 -62.50
N LYS A 298 5.30 14.18 -62.66
CA LYS A 298 5.95 12.92 -62.31
C LYS A 298 7.09 12.66 -63.29
N PRO A 299 8.01 11.76 -63.13
CA PRO A 299 7.92 10.34 -62.78
C PRO A 299 9.05 9.88 -61.81
N GLY A 300 9.11 8.75 -61.18
CA GLY A 300 8.75 7.37 -61.54
C GLY A 300 9.87 6.42 -61.23
N PHE A 301 9.51 5.19 -60.97
CA PHE A 301 10.37 3.97 -61.07
C PHE A 301 11.27 3.64 -59.87
N ARG A 302 11.36 2.47 -59.39
CA ARG A 302 11.01 1.06 -59.59
C ARG A 302 11.61 0.25 -58.43
N SER A 303 10.83 -0.62 -57.88
CA SER A 303 10.88 -2.09 -57.85
C SER A 303 12.09 -2.84 -57.33
N GLY A 304 11.91 -3.53 -56.25
CA GLY A 304 11.93 -4.96 -56.01
C GLY A 304 13.30 -5.64 -55.83
N PRO A 305 13.29 -6.94 -55.64
CA PRO A 305 13.34 -7.57 -54.32
C PRO A 305 14.51 -8.60 -54.25
N ARG A 306 14.45 -9.54 -53.24
CA ARG A 306 15.21 -10.81 -53.06
C ARG A 306 16.40 -10.74 -52.13
N ASP A 307 16.72 -11.72 -51.42
CA ASP A 307 16.31 -13.06 -51.00
C ASP A 307 17.27 -13.53 -49.90
N ALA A 308 16.74 -14.31 -48.98
CA ALA A 308 17.19 -15.63 -48.58
C ALA A 308 18.46 -15.85 -47.74
N ALA A 309 18.22 -16.72 -46.78
CA ALA A 309 19.03 -17.80 -46.26
C ALA A 309 19.83 -17.60 -44.98
N GLY A 310 19.38 -18.35 -43.96
CA GLY A 310 20.20 -18.85 -42.85
C GLY A 310 21.15 -19.96 -43.38
N PRO A 311 21.69 -20.86 -42.58
CA PRO A 311 21.64 -21.09 -41.13
C PRO A 311 23.02 -21.48 -40.53
N GLY A 312 23.03 -21.82 -39.24
CA GLY A 312 24.03 -22.76 -38.69
C GLY A 312 25.09 -22.11 -37.80
N GLY A 313 25.24 -22.60 -36.65
CA GLY A 313 25.96 -23.71 -36.20
C GLY A 313 26.56 -23.50 -34.82
N ALA A 314 26.39 -24.47 -34.02
CA ALA A 314 26.97 -24.80 -32.75
C ALA A 314 28.49 -24.57 -32.61
N SER A 315 28.96 -24.26 -31.39
CA SER A 315 29.96 -25.12 -30.76
C SER A 315 30.31 -24.69 -29.35
N ALA A 316 30.32 -25.66 -28.49
CA ALA A 316 30.80 -25.68 -27.12
C ALA A 316 32.34 -25.57 -27.09
N THR A 317 32.88 -24.97 -26.02
CA THR A 317 34.11 -25.45 -25.41
C THR A 317 34.20 -25.16 -23.91
N LYS A 318 34.49 -26.23 -23.20
CA LYS A 318 34.91 -26.32 -21.81
C LYS A 318 36.31 -25.73 -21.62
N SER A 319 36.59 -25.11 -20.47
CA SER A 319 37.89 -25.33 -19.85
C SER A 319 37.84 -25.21 -18.34
N LYS A 320 38.44 -26.21 -17.73
CA LYS A 320 38.73 -26.42 -16.32
C LYS A 320 39.86 -25.51 -15.84
N GLY A 321 39.86 -25.17 -14.58
CA GLY A 321 41.02 -24.63 -13.88
C GLY A 321 40.92 -24.76 -12.36
N LYS A 322 41.69 -25.70 -11.83
CA LYS A 322 41.92 -26.06 -10.43
C LYS A 322 42.79 -25.05 -9.67
N GLY A 323 42.69 -25.09 -8.32
CA GLY A 323 43.75 -24.66 -7.39
C GLY A 323 43.14 -24.08 -6.11
N ALA A 324 42.97 -24.73 -5.05
CA ALA A 324 43.78 -25.22 -3.95
C ALA A 324 44.41 -24.09 -3.10
N ALA A 325 44.02 -23.94 -1.83
CA ALA A 325 44.71 -24.18 -0.57
C ALA A 325 44.27 -23.23 0.56
N LYS A 326 43.98 -23.81 1.70
CA LYS A 326 43.89 -23.28 3.08
C LYS A 326 45.32 -22.93 3.58
N PRO A 327 45.56 -22.33 4.79
CA PRO A 327 44.79 -22.41 6.05
C PRO A 327 44.86 -21.18 7.01
N GLY A 328 44.01 -21.17 8.02
CA GLY A 328 44.43 -20.92 9.40
C GLY A 328 44.17 -19.57 10.01
N GLY A 329 43.28 -19.54 11.03
CA GLY A 329 43.14 -18.40 11.94
C GLY A 329 42.09 -18.62 13.02
N LYS A 330 42.46 -19.29 14.09
CA LYS A 330 41.68 -19.42 15.33
C LYS A 330 41.48 -18.06 15.99
N LYS A 331 40.24 -17.68 16.30
CA LYS A 331 39.97 -16.67 17.34
C LYS A 331 38.93 -17.19 18.32
N LYS A 332 39.34 -17.07 19.58
CA LYS A 332 38.72 -17.51 20.81
C LYS A 332 37.36 -16.89 21.06
N THR A 333 36.41 -17.71 21.43
CA THR A 333 35.14 -17.35 22.01
C THR A 333 35.26 -17.13 23.50
N THR A 334 34.81 -15.99 23.99
CA THR A 334 34.57 -15.72 25.41
C THR A 334 33.06 -15.70 25.67
N PRO A 335 32.57 -16.30 26.77
CA PRO A 335 31.13 -16.41 27.02
C PRO A 335 30.58 -15.15 27.69
N LYS A 336 29.48 -14.62 27.16
CA LYS A 336 28.68 -13.54 27.78
C LYS A 336 27.81 -14.14 28.90
N LYS A 337 28.03 -13.62 30.10
CA LYS A 337 27.25 -13.89 31.32
C LYS A 337 25.76 -13.55 31.12
N GLN A 338 24.90 -14.50 31.37
CA GLN A 338 23.49 -14.30 31.64
C GLN A 338 23.28 -13.48 32.91
N ARG A 339 22.65 -12.33 32.80
CA ARG A 339 22.08 -11.62 33.93
C ARG A 339 20.60 -12.02 34.05
N LYS A 340 20.31 -12.85 35.04
CA LYS A 340 18.98 -13.05 35.61
C LYS A 340 18.53 -11.71 36.21
N MET A 341 17.45 -11.13 35.72
CA MET A 341 16.70 -10.12 36.46
C MET A 341 15.50 -10.81 37.12
N VAL A 342 15.58 -10.80 38.44
CA VAL A 342 14.52 -11.15 39.37
C VAL A 342 13.51 -10.03 39.36
N ALA A 343 12.28 -10.30 38.94
CA ALA A 343 11.13 -9.43 39.18
C ALA A 343 10.44 -9.95 40.44
N SER A 344 10.65 -9.28 41.56
CA SER A 344 9.92 -9.47 42.81
C SER A 344 8.84 -8.41 42.96
N ASP A 345 7.66 -8.92 43.29
CA ASP A 345 6.68 -8.39 44.24
C ASP A 345 6.54 -6.87 44.40
N ARG A 346 5.50 -6.32 43.75
CA ARG A 346 4.78 -5.16 44.30
C ARG A 346 3.40 -4.96 43.66
N VAL A 347 2.47 -5.90 43.83
CA VAL A 347 1.03 -5.61 43.75
C VAL A 347 0.28 -6.52 44.76
N ALA A 348 0.42 -6.20 46.00
CA ALA A 348 -0.49 -6.67 47.03
C ALA A 348 -0.49 -5.66 48.17
N ARG A 349 -1.30 -4.60 48.04
CA ARG A 349 -1.81 -3.77 49.16
C ARG A 349 -2.54 -2.52 48.62
N SER A 350 -3.76 -2.68 48.15
CA SER A 350 -4.76 -1.57 48.21
C SER A 350 -6.21 -2.02 47.99
N ASN A 351 -6.61 -3.14 48.60
CA ASN A 351 -8.04 -3.46 48.75
C ASN A 351 -8.32 -3.95 50.16
N ALA A 352 -8.15 -3.05 51.12
CA ALA A 352 -8.66 -3.21 52.47
C ALA A 352 -8.87 -1.84 53.06
N LYS A 353 -10.03 -1.19 52.72
CA LYS A 353 -10.70 -0.16 53.52
C LYS A 353 -11.84 0.44 52.70
N ARG A 354 -12.98 -0.19 52.70
CA ARG A 354 -14.30 0.44 52.81
C ARG A 354 -15.22 -0.56 53.50
N GLY A 355 -15.29 -0.36 54.82
CA GLY A 355 -16.16 -1.10 55.67
C GLY A 355 -17.61 -0.63 55.55
N ASP A 356 -18.45 -1.57 55.87
CA ASP A 356 -19.85 -1.48 56.14
C ASP A 356 -20.26 -0.30 56.99
N LYS A 357 -21.43 0.28 56.63
CA LYS A 357 -22.45 0.67 57.65
C LYS A 357 -23.85 0.51 57.05
N PRO A 358 -24.76 -0.12 57.84
CA PRO A 358 -26.16 -0.35 57.45
C PRO A 358 -27.08 0.79 57.87
N GLN A 359 -28.06 1.07 57.04
CA GLN A 359 -29.47 1.29 57.40
C GLN A 359 -30.32 1.24 56.12
#